data_be2839e5977d02e64f7ff0d732bfacfd
#
_entry.id   be2839e5977d02e64f7ff0d732bfacfd
#
_cell.length_a   1.000
_cell.length_b   1.000
_cell.length_c   1.000
_cell.angle_alpha   90.00
_cell.angle_beta   90.00
_cell.angle_gamma   90.00
#
_symmetry.space_group_name_H-M   'P 1'
#
loop_
_entity.id
_entity.type
_entity.pdbx_description
1 polymer ?
#
loop_
_entity_poly.entity_id
_entity_poly.type
_entity_poly.pdbx_seq_one_letter_code
_entity_poly.pdbx_strand_id
1 'polypeptide(L)'
;TKEFKAESKRLLDMMINSIYTHKEIFLREIISNASDAIDKLYFKSLTDTSVGMKKSDFAINIAIDKENRTLTVSDNGIGMTEEDLENNLGTIANSGSFAFKKDNDLGDDVDIIGQFGVGFYSTFMVAKEVTVVTKAFGSDQAYKWTSDGVEGYTIEECDKPDGVGTTITLKLKDDTDDEKYSTYLDQYQIQSLVKKYSDYIRFPIRMEVEHTHYNEEGKEPEVHKAIETLNSMTPIWKKNKSELKDEDYNNFYMEKFGDYEPPVAHIHSKNEGVATYDALLYIPARAPFDYYSKDYEKGLQLYSSGVMIMEKCADLLPDWFSFVKGVVDSEDLSLNISRELLQQDRQLKIIAKNLEKSIKNELAKLLKNDREKYEKFYSVFGLQFKFGIYQSYGAANETLKDLLMFPSSFDGKNVTLKEYVSRMKEDQKEIYYACGETKERIEMLPQLEKIKDKGYEVLYFTQDVDEFAIKVMINYDGKPFKSISDADLDLDTEEEKEEAKKLDEENKDMFTFMQEAIADKVKTVRLSKKLKTHPVCLSSDGSITIEMEKVLNAMPQNDGNKVKAEKALEINPNHPIFEKLKDLYANDKDKLKDYAKLLYDQALLIEGMSIDNPVEFANLVCDLMTK
;
A
#
# COMPACT_ATOMS: atom_id res chain seq x y z
N THR A 1 11.72 -17.31 -46.40
CA THR A 1 11.41 -16.33 -45.34
C THR A 1 11.88 -14.98 -45.82
N LYS A 2 11.01 -13.94 -45.77
CA LYS A 2 11.39 -12.55 -46.05
C LYS A 2 11.61 -11.87 -44.70
N GLU A 3 12.67 -11.10 -44.59
CA GLU A 3 12.93 -10.28 -43.41
C GLU A 3 12.04 -9.04 -43.40
N PHE A 4 11.67 -8.58 -42.18
CA PHE A 4 10.97 -7.31 -42.03
C PHE A 4 11.94 -6.15 -42.34
N LYS A 5 11.49 -5.17 -43.11
CA LYS A 5 12.21 -3.92 -43.33
C LYS A 5 11.74 -2.87 -42.35
N ALA A 6 12.68 -2.16 -41.72
CA ALA A 6 12.39 -1.09 -40.76
C ALA A 6 12.65 0.28 -41.38
N GLU A 7 11.74 1.23 -41.16
CA GLU A 7 11.97 2.66 -41.41
C GLU A 7 12.63 3.27 -40.17
N SER A 8 13.95 3.43 -40.19
CA SER A 8 14.74 3.86 -39.03
C SER A 8 14.27 5.20 -38.45
N LYS A 9 13.93 6.17 -39.28
CA LYS A 9 13.43 7.48 -38.86
C LYS A 9 12.12 7.39 -38.08
N ARG A 10 11.17 6.58 -38.56
CA ARG A 10 9.87 6.40 -37.92
C ARG A 10 9.98 5.61 -36.61
N LEU A 11 10.90 4.63 -36.57
CA LEU A 11 11.20 3.91 -35.32
C LEU A 11 11.81 4.83 -34.29
N LEU A 12 12.75 5.69 -34.65
CA LEU A 12 13.38 6.65 -33.77
C LEU A 12 12.37 7.66 -33.22
N ASP A 13 11.48 8.18 -34.06
CA ASP A 13 10.39 9.07 -33.66
C ASP A 13 9.42 8.39 -32.67
N MET A 14 9.04 7.15 -32.94
CA MET A 14 8.22 6.35 -32.00
C MET A 14 8.94 6.10 -30.68
N MET A 15 10.25 5.85 -30.70
CA MET A 15 11.05 5.65 -29.51
C MET A 15 11.14 6.93 -28.67
N ILE A 16 11.39 8.06 -29.29
CA ILE A 16 11.50 9.36 -28.63
C ILE A 16 10.16 9.77 -27.99
N ASN A 17 9.04 9.55 -28.71
CA ASN A 17 7.74 10.10 -28.30
C ASN A 17 6.79 9.11 -27.64
N SER A 18 7.09 7.81 -27.61
CA SER A 18 6.12 6.78 -27.15
C SER A 18 6.67 5.77 -26.14
N ILE A 19 7.98 5.61 -26.01
CA ILE A 19 8.56 4.62 -25.10
C ILE A 19 8.58 5.12 -23.65
N TYR A 20 8.84 6.40 -23.47
CA TYR A 20 9.02 7.00 -22.16
C TYR A 20 7.85 7.90 -21.78
N THR A 21 7.31 7.69 -20.59
CA THR A 21 6.19 8.46 -20.06
C THR A 21 6.66 9.81 -19.49
N HIS A 22 7.85 9.84 -18.88
CA HIS A 22 8.42 11.02 -18.22
C HIS A 22 9.70 11.48 -18.93
N LYS A 23 9.72 12.72 -19.41
CA LYS A 23 10.90 13.25 -20.12
C LYS A 23 12.15 13.35 -19.26
N GLU A 24 11.99 13.59 -17.96
CA GLU A 24 13.09 13.74 -16.99
C GLU A 24 14.00 12.52 -16.87
N ILE A 25 13.57 11.36 -17.31
CA ILE A 25 14.37 10.13 -17.27
C ILE A 25 15.56 10.14 -18.24
N PHE A 26 15.63 11.08 -19.19
CA PHE A 26 16.79 11.22 -20.06
C PHE A 26 18.10 11.32 -19.25
N LEU A 27 18.07 12.05 -18.11
CA LEU A 27 19.25 12.21 -17.27
C LEU A 27 19.64 10.89 -16.59
N ARG A 28 18.66 10.12 -16.12
CA ARG A 28 18.87 8.77 -15.58
C ARG A 28 19.57 7.87 -16.60
N GLU A 29 19.12 7.88 -17.84
CA GLU A 29 19.65 7.03 -18.91
C GLU A 29 21.10 7.43 -19.28
N ILE A 30 21.40 8.72 -19.38
CA ILE A 30 22.76 9.19 -19.67
C ILE A 30 23.71 8.81 -18.51
N ILE A 31 23.31 9.04 -17.27
CA ILE A 31 24.11 8.69 -16.09
C ILE A 31 24.32 7.18 -16.01
N SER A 32 23.32 6.37 -16.31
CA SER A 32 23.47 4.91 -16.37
C SER A 32 24.47 4.46 -17.43
N ASN A 33 24.43 5.06 -18.61
CA ASN A 33 25.40 4.78 -19.68
C ASN A 33 26.81 5.20 -19.27
N ALA A 34 26.96 6.34 -18.60
CA ALA A 34 28.26 6.80 -18.09
C ALA A 34 28.79 5.83 -17.01
N SER A 35 27.94 5.35 -16.12
CA SER A 35 28.30 4.34 -15.12
C SER A 35 28.77 3.04 -15.77
N ASP A 36 28.05 2.55 -16.79
CA ASP A 36 28.43 1.35 -17.55
C ASP A 36 29.79 1.51 -18.24
N ALA A 37 30.05 2.68 -18.83
CA ALA A 37 31.33 2.98 -19.47
C ALA A 37 32.49 2.96 -18.45
N ILE A 38 32.26 3.48 -17.26
CA ILE A 38 33.24 3.43 -16.16
C ILE A 38 33.42 1.98 -15.69
N ASP A 39 32.34 1.22 -15.49
CA ASP A 39 32.43 -0.17 -15.05
C ASP A 39 33.24 -1.04 -16.01
N LYS A 40 33.10 -0.83 -17.32
CA LYS A 40 33.91 -1.52 -18.34
C LYS A 40 35.40 -1.21 -18.20
N LEU A 41 35.79 0.05 -17.99
CA LEU A 41 37.17 0.42 -17.80
C LEU A 41 37.71 -0.02 -16.43
N TYR A 42 36.89 0.08 -15.39
CA TYR A 42 37.25 -0.43 -14.07
C TYR A 42 37.48 -1.95 -14.10
N PHE A 43 36.59 -2.73 -14.72
CA PHE A 43 36.80 -4.17 -14.89
C PHE A 43 38.12 -4.48 -15.61
N LYS A 44 38.41 -3.72 -16.68
CA LYS A 44 39.71 -3.85 -17.39
C LYS A 44 40.89 -3.52 -16.49
N SER A 45 40.75 -2.52 -15.60
CA SER A 45 41.83 -2.11 -14.68
C SER A 45 42.19 -3.19 -13.65
N LEU A 46 41.32 -4.17 -13.39
CA LEU A 46 41.60 -5.28 -12.48
C LEU A 46 42.65 -6.25 -13.03
N THR A 47 42.80 -6.31 -14.34
CA THR A 47 43.74 -7.21 -15.02
C THR A 47 44.80 -6.50 -15.86
N ASP A 48 44.59 -5.25 -16.23
CA ASP A 48 45.46 -4.44 -17.09
C ASP A 48 45.95 -3.19 -16.34
N THR A 49 47.19 -3.26 -15.90
CA THR A 49 47.86 -2.17 -15.16
C THR A 49 48.08 -0.91 -16.00
N SER A 50 47.97 -0.99 -17.35
CA SER A 50 48.13 0.17 -18.24
C SER A 50 46.96 1.17 -18.13
N VAL A 51 45.83 0.77 -17.55
CA VAL A 51 44.73 1.66 -17.24
C VAL A 51 45.15 2.78 -16.29
N GLY A 52 46.01 2.45 -15.29
CA GLY A 52 46.64 3.43 -14.40
C GLY A 52 45.69 4.19 -13.47
N MET A 53 44.42 3.78 -13.37
CA MET A 53 43.37 4.43 -12.57
C MET A 53 42.95 3.55 -11.41
N LYS A 54 42.67 4.19 -10.26
CA LYS A 54 42.06 3.55 -9.10
C LYS A 54 40.56 3.81 -9.12
N LYS A 55 39.78 3.03 -8.38
CA LYS A 55 38.33 3.20 -8.26
C LYS A 55 37.90 4.63 -7.87
N SER A 56 38.70 5.29 -7.04
CA SER A 56 38.49 6.67 -6.59
C SER A 56 38.66 7.74 -7.67
N ASP A 57 39.33 7.40 -8.79
CA ASP A 57 39.61 8.34 -9.86
C ASP A 57 38.45 8.46 -10.86
N PHE A 58 37.56 7.49 -10.85
CA PHE A 58 36.38 7.48 -11.70
C PHE A 58 35.30 8.43 -11.19
N ALA A 59 34.71 9.19 -12.10
CA ALA A 59 33.62 10.12 -11.79
C ALA A 59 32.76 10.42 -13.01
N ILE A 60 31.51 10.79 -12.75
CA ILE A 60 30.59 11.38 -13.72
C ILE A 60 30.49 12.86 -13.37
N ASN A 61 30.63 13.74 -14.36
CA ASN A 61 30.55 15.17 -14.13
C ASN A 61 29.39 15.76 -14.91
N ILE A 62 28.63 16.65 -14.30
CA ILE A 62 27.51 17.39 -14.90
C ILE A 62 27.89 18.86 -14.94
N ALA A 63 27.66 19.53 -16.06
CA ALA A 63 27.83 20.95 -16.24
C ALA A 63 26.61 21.58 -16.89
N ILE A 64 26.23 22.77 -16.42
CA ILE A 64 25.10 23.56 -16.92
C ILE A 64 25.63 24.86 -17.49
N ASP A 65 25.26 25.17 -18.73
CA ASP A 65 25.50 26.48 -19.35
C ASP A 65 24.16 27.10 -19.74
N LYS A 66 23.72 28.06 -18.96
CA LYS A 66 22.43 28.75 -19.17
C LYS A 66 22.43 29.64 -20.40
N GLU A 67 23.57 30.26 -20.74
CA GLU A 67 23.67 31.18 -21.87
C GLU A 67 23.54 30.41 -23.21
N ASN A 68 24.24 29.30 -23.33
CA ASN A 68 24.19 28.45 -24.51
C ASN A 68 23.04 27.42 -24.48
N ARG A 69 22.27 27.36 -23.38
CA ARG A 69 21.21 26.38 -23.15
C ARG A 69 21.70 24.94 -23.30
N THR A 70 22.86 24.62 -22.71
CA THR A 70 23.44 23.27 -22.78
C THR A 70 23.53 22.61 -21.40
N LEU A 71 23.24 21.33 -21.40
CA LEU A 71 23.51 20.41 -20.29
C LEU A 71 24.54 19.39 -20.76
N THR A 72 25.63 19.25 -20.04
CA THR A 72 26.73 18.36 -20.39
C THR A 72 26.90 17.30 -19.31
N VAL A 73 27.02 16.03 -19.71
CA VAL A 73 27.37 14.91 -18.82
C VAL A 73 28.61 14.24 -19.40
N SER A 74 29.64 14.09 -18.58
CA SER A 74 30.90 13.47 -18.97
C SER A 74 31.34 12.38 -18.00
N ASP A 75 31.97 11.35 -18.52
CA ASP A 75 32.59 10.25 -17.77
C ASP A 75 34.04 10.06 -18.23
N ASN A 76 34.82 9.44 -17.36
CA ASN A 76 36.16 8.99 -17.66
C ASN A 76 36.23 7.44 -17.77
N GLY A 77 35.19 6.86 -18.36
CA GLY A 77 35.06 5.44 -18.64
C GLY A 77 35.85 4.99 -19.88
N ILE A 78 35.47 3.84 -20.43
CA ILE A 78 36.21 3.18 -21.51
C ILE A 78 36.25 3.97 -22.84
N GLY A 79 35.31 4.89 -23.06
CA GLY A 79 35.15 5.61 -24.30
C GLY A 79 34.69 4.73 -25.46
N MET A 80 34.66 5.32 -26.68
CA MET A 80 34.22 4.64 -27.90
C MET A 80 35.15 4.95 -29.07
N THR A 81 35.39 3.95 -29.92
CA THR A 81 36.00 4.09 -31.23
C THR A 81 34.97 4.60 -32.23
N GLU A 82 35.40 4.91 -33.48
CA GLU A 82 34.47 5.25 -34.56
C GLU A 82 33.49 4.11 -34.85
N GLU A 83 33.97 2.88 -34.88
CA GLU A 83 33.16 1.68 -35.08
C GLU A 83 32.14 1.49 -33.91
N ASP A 84 32.55 1.76 -32.65
CA ASP A 84 31.66 1.73 -31.52
C ASP A 84 30.56 2.79 -31.60
N LEU A 85 30.87 4.00 -32.09
CA LEU A 85 29.88 5.05 -32.32
C LEU A 85 28.84 4.64 -33.36
N GLU A 86 29.28 4.05 -34.49
CA GLU A 86 28.38 3.53 -35.53
C GLU A 86 27.50 2.40 -35.00
N ASN A 87 28.06 1.47 -34.24
CA ASN A 87 27.37 0.30 -33.74
C ASN A 87 26.42 0.65 -32.58
N ASN A 88 26.84 1.51 -31.64
CA ASN A 88 26.09 1.77 -30.40
C ASN A 88 25.17 2.97 -30.47
N LEU A 89 25.50 4.01 -31.27
CA LEU A 89 24.69 5.22 -31.45
C LEU A 89 24.07 5.32 -32.83
N GLY A 90 24.69 4.73 -33.84
CA GLY A 90 24.17 4.68 -35.20
C GLY A 90 23.20 3.53 -35.45
N THR A 91 23.19 2.51 -34.62
CA THR A 91 22.30 1.35 -34.72
C THR A 91 21.31 1.32 -33.58
N ILE A 92 20.01 1.46 -33.88
CA ILE A 92 18.94 1.47 -32.88
C ILE A 92 18.79 0.09 -32.26
N ALA A 93 18.62 0.05 -30.92
CA ALA A 93 18.45 -1.17 -30.11
C ALA A 93 19.69 -2.11 -30.12
N ASN A 94 20.87 -1.57 -30.31
CA ASN A 94 22.12 -2.30 -30.10
C ASN A 94 22.78 -1.81 -28.79
N SER A 95 23.04 -2.73 -27.88
CA SER A 95 23.64 -2.42 -26.57
C SER A 95 25.04 -3.02 -26.46
N GLY A 96 26.07 -2.19 -26.53
CA GLY A 96 27.44 -2.57 -26.25
C GLY A 96 27.66 -2.98 -24.79
N SER A 97 26.84 -2.51 -23.88
CA SER A 97 26.87 -2.92 -22.47
C SER A 97 26.31 -4.33 -22.28
N PHE A 98 25.25 -4.69 -23.00
CA PHE A 98 24.71 -6.06 -22.97
C PHE A 98 25.68 -7.07 -23.59
N ALA A 99 26.30 -6.73 -24.71
CA ALA A 99 27.32 -7.56 -25.35
C ALA A 99 28.50 -7.79 -24.40
N PHE A 100 28.98 -6.73 -23.75
CA PHE A 100 30.07 -6.83 -22.77
C PHE A 100 29.72 -7.75 -21.58
N LYS A 101 28.51 -7.64 -21.04
CA LYS A 101 28.01 -8.51 -19.96
C LYS A 101 27.98 -9.98 -20.36
N LYS A 102 27.61 -10.25 -21.59
CA LYS A 102 27.50 -11.61 -22.14
C LYS A 102 28.87 -12.25 -22.40
N ASP A 103 29.85 -11.46 -22.81
CA ASP A 103 31.18 -11.95 -23.22
C ASP A 103 32.16 -12.07 -22.04
N ASN A 104 31.82 -11.51 -20.87
CA ASN A 104 32.67 -11.51 -19.68
C ASN A 104 31.94 -12.12 -18.48
N ASP A 105 32.63 -12.95 -17.73
CA ASP A 105 32.13 -13.45 -16.45
C ASP A 105 32.39 -12.38 -15.38
N LEU A 106 31.40 -11.51 -15.19
CA LEU A 106 31.49 -10.35 -14.30
C LEU A 106 31.28 -10.80 -12.86
N GLY A 107 32.28 -10.54 -12.00
CA GLY A 107 32.15 -10.71 -10.56
C GLY A 107 31.29 -9.60 -9.92
N ASP A 108 31.11 -9.68 -8.58
CA ASP A 108 30.30 -8.75 -7.78
C ASP A 108 30.76 -7.28 -7.83
N ASP A 109 31.95 -7.02 -8.36
CA ASP A 109 32.55 -5.69 -8.45
C ASP A 109 32.12 -4.88 -9.69
N VAL A 110 31.37 -5.48 -10.63
CA VAL A 110 30.96 -4.85 -11.89
C VAL A 110 29.44 -5.03 -12.09
N ASP A 111 28.74 -3.93 -12.22
CA ASP A 111 27.28 -3.90 -12.31
C ASP A 111 26.81 -3.12 -13.55
N ILE A 112 26.63 -3.83 -14.66
CA ILE A 112 26.19 -3.23 -15.93
C ILE A 112 24.67 -3.00 -15.93
N ILE A 113 24.27 -1.75 -16.11
CA ILE A 113 22.89 -1.28 -16.05
C ILE A 113 22.18 -1.37 -17.40
N GLY A 114 22.83 -0.94 -18.49
CA GLY A 114 22.25 -0.82 -19.83
C GLY A 114 22.08 -2.15 -20.56
N GLN A 115 20.84 -2.49 -20.93
CA GLN A 115 20.52 -3.77 -21.58
C GLN A 115 19.88 -3.62 -22.96
N PHE A 116 19.19 -2.52 -23.26
CA PHE A 116 18.29 -2.42 -24.41
C PHE A 116 18.85 -1.59 -25.58
N GLY A 117 19.91 -0.80 -25.39
CA GLY A 117 20.50 0.04 -26.44
C GLY A 117 19.58 1.17 -26.95
N VAL A 118 18.65 1.63 -26.13
CA VAL A 118 17.68 2.67 -26.51
C VAL A 118 17.70 3.88 -25.57
N GLY A 119 18.28 3.77 -24.39
CA GLY A 119 18.28 4.82 -23.37
C GLY A 119 18.89 6.14 -23.85
N PHE A 120 19.94 6.07 -24.66
CA PHE A 120 20.59 7.25 -25.23
C PHE A 120 19.63 8.14 -26.01
N TYR A 121 18.70 7.57 -26.77
CA TYR A 121 17.77 8.33 -27.62
C TYR A 121 16.73 9.12 -26.81
N SER A 122 16.55 8.84 -25.54
CA SER A 122 15.74 9.66 -24.63
C SER A 122 16.22 11.11 -24.53
N THR A 123 17.48 11.38 -24.85
CA THR A 123 18.05 12.72 -24.90
C THR A 123 17.33 13.64 -25.90
N PHE A 124 16.82 13.10 -27.01
CA PHE A 124 16.07 13.85 -27.99
C PHE A 124 14.66 14.27 -27.56
N MET A 125 14.17 13.75 -26.45
CA MET A 125 12.94 14.27 -25.82
C MET A 125 13.11 15.71 -25.34
N VAL A 126 14.32 16.09 -24.90
CA VAL A 126 14.62 17.40 -24.30
C VAL A 126 15.61 18.24 -25.12
N ALA A 127 16.43 17.61 -25.97
CA ALA A 127 17.45 18.26 -26.76
C ALA A 127 17.03 18.41 -28.24
N LYS A 128 17.36 19.54 -28.84
CA LYS A 128 17.25 19.77 -30.30
C LYS A 128 18.50 19.34 -31.07
N GLU A 129 19.62 19.16 -30.35
CA GLU A 129 20.87 18.66 -30.88
C GLU A 129 21.65 17.97 -29.79
N VAL A 130 22.24 16.82 -30.06
CA VAL A 130 23.09 16.04 -29.17
C VAL A 130 24.46 15.89 -29.81
N THR A 131 25.49 16.25 -29.05
CA THR A 131 26.89 16.10 -29.46
C THR A 131 27.58 15.14 -28.49
N VAL A 132 28.26 14.11 -29.01
CA VAL A 132 29.05 13.15 -28.24
C VAL A 132 30.51 13.27 -28.66
N VAL A 133 31.39 13.63 -27.74
CA VAL A 133 32.85 13.64 -27.92
C VAL A 133 33.44 12.50 -27.11
N THR A 134 34.13 11.57 -27.74
CA THR A 134 34.62 10.35 -27.08
C THR A 134 36.01 9.97 -27.53
N LYS A 135 36.78 9.39 -26.61
CA LYS A 135 38.09 8.80 -26.88
C LYS A 135 38.16 7.45 -26.18
N ALA A 136 38.37 6.39 -26.99
CA ALA A 136 38.47 5.04 -26.45
C ALA A 136 39.79 4.82 -25.73
N PHE A 137 39.78 4.01 -24.68
CA PHE A 137 40.99 3.56 -24.02
C PHE A 137 41.90 2.79 -24.98
N GLY A 138 43.15 3.21 -25.05
CA GLY A 138 44.16 2.65 -25.98
C GLY A 138 44.13 3.23 -27.40
N SER A 139 43.29 4.23 -27.67
CA SER A 139 43.24 4.96 -28.92
C SER A 139 43.91 6.34 -28.82
N ASP A 140 44.65 6.73 -29.83
CA ASP A 140 45.21 8.08 -29.89
C ASP A 140 44.21 9.09 -30.47
N GLN A 141 43.23 8.61 -31.22
CA GLN A 141 42.24 9.43 -31.90
C GLN A 141 40.94 9.55 -31.08
N ALA A 142 40.37 10.76 -31.04
CA ALA A 142 39.04 11.03 -30.53
C ALA A 142 38.06 11.37 -31.66
N TYR A 143 36.78 11.14 -31.43
CA TYR A 143 35.71 11.35 -32.39
C TYR A 143 34.58 12.18 -31.82
N LYS A 144 33.95 12.96 -32.69
CA LYS A 144 32.77 13.76 -32.41
C LYS A 144 31.60 13.26 -33.23
N TRP A 145 30.58 12.75 -32.57
CA TRP A 145 29.30 12.36 -33.14
C TRP A 145 28.28 13.48 -32.89
N THR A 146 27.47 13.86 -33.89
CA THR A 146 26.44 14.89 -33.73
C THR A 146 25.18 14.49 -34.50
N SER A 147 24.00 14.70 -33.85
CA SER A 147 22.69 14.45 -34.45
C SER A 147 21.63 15.39 -33.87
N ASP A 148 20.62 15.71 -34.69
CA ASP A 148 19.38 16.36 -34.28
C ASP A 148 18.24 15.37 -34.00
N GLY A 149 18.52 14.08 -34.14
CA GLY A 149 17.52 13.01 -33.91
C GLY A 149 16.53 12.82 -35.05
N VAL A 150 16.65 13.53 -36.16
CA VAL A 150 15.70 13.52 -37.28
C VAL A 150 16.31 13.02 -38.59
N GLU A 151 17.44 13.58 -39.01
CA GLU A 151 18.00 13.36 -40.35
C GLU A 151 19.21 12.42 -40.41
N GLY A 152 19.64 11.90 -39.24
CA GLY A 152 20.81 11.04 -39.15
C GLY A 152 21.88 11.63 -38.23
N TYR A 153 23.13 11.27 -38.46
CA TYR A 153 24.24 11.71 -37.62
C TYR A 153 25.50 11.92 -38.46
N THR A 154 26.44 12.69 -37.92
CA THR A 154 27.80 12.86 -38.48
C THR A 154 28.83 12.36 -37.47
N ILE A 155 29.94 11.80 -37.98
CA ILE A 155 31.14 11.48 -37.19
C ILE A 155 32.31 12.22 -37.78
N GLU A 156 33.06 12.90 -36.94
CA GLU A 156 34.26 13.68 -37.33
C GLU A 156 35.41 13.36 -36.34
N GLU A 157 36.62 13.35 -36.82
CA GLU A 157 37.80 13.34 -35.95
C GLU A 157 37.89 14.65 -35.18
N CYS A 158 38.28 14.57 -33.91
CA CYS A 158 38.42 15.75 -33.09
C CYS A 158 39.50 15.55 -32.00
N ASP A 159 39.80 16.61 -31.26
CA ASP A 159 40.62 16.56 -30.06
C ASP A 159 39.75 16.39 -28.82
N LYS A 160 40.22 15.58 -27.86
CA LYS A 160 39.64 15.45 -26.54
C LYS A 160 40.75 15.58 -25.48
N PRO A 161 41.05 16.82 -25.04
CA PRO A 161 42.18 17.09 -24.15
C PRO A 161 42.00 16.45 -22.76
N ASP A 162 40.74 16.18 -22.33
CA ASP A 162 40.43 15.55 -21.04
C ASP A 162 40.81 14.07 -20.99
N GLY A 163 41.28 13.50 -22.09
CA GLY A 163 41.70 12.11 -22.16
C GLY A 163 40.59 11.12 -22.51
N VAL A 164 40.74 9.89 -22.03
CA VAL A 164 39.82 8.77 -22.26
C VAL A 164 38.45 9.03 -21.62
N GLY A 165 37.38 8.58 -22.24
CA GLY A 165 36.02 8.70 -21.78
C GLY A 165 35.08 9.37 -22.79
N THR A 166 33.89 9.71 -22.32
CA THR A 166 32.82 10.26 -23.20
C THR A 166 32.23 11.53 -22.58
N THR A 167 31.98 12.53 -23.42
CA THR A 167 31.29 13.77 -23.06
C THR A 167 30.05 13.93 -23.94
N ILE A 168 28.87 13.99 -23.34
CA ILE A 168 27.60 14.18 -24.03
C ILE A 168 27.09 15.59 -23.73
N THR A 169 26.91 16.41 -24.75
CA THR A 169 26.37 17.76 -24.63
C THR A 169 25.00 17.83 -25.30
N LEU A 170 23.99 18.21 -24.51
CA LEU A 170 22.62 18.39 -24.96
C LEU A 170 22.33 19.87 -25.15
N LYS A 171 22.02 20.28 -26.38
CA LYS A 171 21.46 21.61 -26.63
C LYS A 171 19.95 21.52 -26.48
N LEU A 172 19.44 22.09 -25.40
CA LEU A 172 18.03 21.94 -25.01
C LEU A 172 17.11 22.67 -26.00
N LYS A 173 15.91 22.09 -26.16
CA LYS A 173 14.81 22.70 -26.93
C LYS A 173 14.42 24.04 -26.32
N ASP A 174 13.83 24.90 -27.14
CA ASP A 174 13.28 26.15 -26.65
C ASP A 174 12.01 25.90 -25.86
N ASP A 175 11.74 26.74 -24.85
CA ASP A 175 10.56 26.63 -24.02
C ASP A 175 9.30 26.89 -24.86
N THR A 176 8.24 26.16 -24.56
CA THR A 176 6.89 26.36 -25.12
C THR A 176 5.91 26.76 -24.02
N ASP A 177 4.67 27.05 -24.38
CA ASP A 177 3.63 27.34 -23.40
C ASP A 177 3.34 26.14 -22.49
N ASP A 178 3.41 24.94 -23.06
CA ASP A 178 3.10 23.69 -22.35
C ASP A 178 4.32 23.07 -21.66
N GLU A 179 5.55 23.36 -22.14
CA GLU A 179 6.77 22.71 -21.67
C GLU A 179 7.93 23.68 -21.44
N LYS A 180 8.55 23.58 -20.26
CA LYS A 180 9.68 24.39 -19.84
C LYS A 180 10.97 23.59 -19.78
N TYR A 181 11.66 23.45 -20.92
CA TYR A 181 12.95 22.73 -21.02
C TYR A 181 14.08 23.44 -20.26
N SER A 182 13.96 24.77 -20.04
CA SER A 182 14.90 25.54 -19.22
C SER A 182 14.98 25.08 -17.76
N THR A 183 14.02 24.31 -17.27
CA THR A 183 14.08 23.71 -15.93
C THR A 183 15.28 22.78 -15.78
N TYR A 184 15.74 22.15 -16.84
CA TYR A 184 16.94 21.30 -16.84
C TYR A 184 18.26 22.09 -16.87
N LEU A 185 18.20 23.42 -16.89
CA LEU A 185 19.33 24.33 -16.67
C LEU A 185 19.36 24.89 -15.25
N ASP A 186 18.47 24.41 -14.38
CA ASP A 186 18.47 24.77 -12.97
C ASP A 186 19.23 23.73 -12.14
N GLN A 187 20.19 24.19 -11.32
CA GLN A 187 21.03 23.30 -10.53
C GLN A 187 20.22 22.48 -9.52
N TYR A 188 19.17 23.07 -8.91
CA TYR A 188 18.34 22.36 -7.91
C TYR A 188 17.50 21.27 -8.57
N GLN A 189 17.03 21.52 -9.80
CA GLN A 189 16.32 20.50 -10.55
C GLN A 189 17.23 19.31 -10.90
N ILE A 190 18.46 19.57 -11.34
CA ILE A 190 19.44 18.51 -11.63
C ILE A 190 19.81 17.73 -10.37
N GLN A 191 20.06 18.42 -9.26
CA GLN A 191 20.30 17.76 -7.96
C GLN A 191 19.15 16.85 -7.55
N SER A 192 17.91 17.35 -7.69
CA SER A 192 16.69 16.58 -7.37
C SER A 192 16.56 15.34 -8.24
N LEU A 193 16.81 15.45 -9.55
CA LEU A 193 16.75 14.31 -10.47
C LEU A 193 17.83 13.27 -10.20
N VAL A 194 19.05 13.69 -9.89
CA VAL A 194 20.13 12.78 -9.51
C VAL A 194 19.78 12.04 -8.20
N LYS A 195 19.29 12.77 -7.19
CA LYS A 195 18.84 12.17 -5.93
C LYS A 195 17.69 11.20 -6.14
N LYS A 196 16.74 11.53 -7.00
CA LYS A 196 15.56 10.69 -7.26
C LYS A 196 15.93 9.37 -7.96
N TYR A 197 16.70 9.44 -9.04
CA TYR A 197 16.88 8.31 -9.95
C TYR A 197 18.24 7.62 -9.87
N SER A 198 19.31 8.35 -9.50
CA SER A 198 20.70 7.94 -9.65
C SER A 198 21.50 8.07 -8.35
N ASP A 199 20.84 8.21 -7.21
CA ASP A 199 21.49 8.45 -5.91
C ASP A 199 22.47 7.34 -5.53
N TYR A 200 22.23 6.12 -5.98
CA TYR A 200 23.01 4.94 -5.61
C TYR A 200 23.86 4.39 -6.75
N ILE A 201 24.11 5.20 -7.78
CA ILE A 201 25.19 4.93 -8.74
C ILE A 201 26.51 4.87 -7.98
N ARG A 202 27.30 3.84 -8.25
CA ARG A 202 28.52 3.50 -7.47
C ARG A 202 29.67 4.50 -7.62
N PHE A 203 29.61 5.38 -8.59
CA PHE A 203 30.61 6.41 -8.86
C PHE A 203 30.07 7.78 -8.50
N PRO A 204 30.96 8.70 -8.03
CA PRO A 204 30.52 10.04 -7.68
C PRO A 204 29.99 10.79 -8.90
N ILE A 205 28.82 11.38 -8.77
CA ILE A 205 28.25 12.29 -9.74
C ILE A 205 28.49 13.70 -9.23
N ARG A 206 29.31 14.46 -9.93
CA ARG A 206 29.80 15.78 -9.49
C ARG A 206 29.22 16.89 -10.36
N MET A 207 28.96 18.01 -9.72
CA MET A 207 28.51 19.24 -10.42
C MET A 207 29.06 20.46 -9.69
N GLU A 208 29.42 21.50 -10.44
CA GLU A 208 29.66 22.83 -9.86
C GLU A 208 28.32 23.42 -9.43
N VAL A 209 28.21 23.72 -8.13
CA VAL A 209 26.99 24.27 -7.51
C VAL A 209 27.28 25.71 -7.03
N GLU A 210 26.36 26.61 -7.31
CA GLU A 210 26.42 28.00 -6.84
C GLU A 210 25.64 28.15 -5.53
N HIS A 211 26.33 28.61 -4.50
CA HIS A 211 25.73 29.00 -3.22
C HIS A 211 25.68 30.50 -3.10
N THR A 212 24.51 31.05 -2.84
CA THR A 212 24.31 32.49 -2.61
C THR A 212 24.16 32.73 -1.12
N HIS A 213 25.11 33.45 -0.53
CA HIS A 213 25.04 33.87 0.86
C HIS A 213 24.51 35.31 0.91
N TYR A 214 23.36 35.51 1.55
CA TYR A 214 22.80 36.81 1.83
C TYR A 214 23.44 37.35 3.12
N ASN A 215 24.35 38.28 2.98
CA ASN A 215 24.92 39.02 4.12
C ASN A 215 23.93 40.11 4.59
N GLU A 216 24.15 40.65 5.78
CA GLU A 216 23.30 41.68 6.43
C GLU A 216 22.78 42.79 5.47
N GLU A 217 21.62 43.36 5.78
CA GLU A 217 20.91 44.36 4.98
C GLU A 217 21.85 45.40 4.32
N GLY A 218 21.87 45.41 2.99
CA GLY A 218 22.53 46.41 2.15
C GLY A 218 23.83 46.02 1.46
N LYS A 219 24.28 44.76 1.57
CA LYS A 219 25.40 44.21 0.78
C LYS A 219 24.92 43.31 -0.35
N GLU A 220 25.60 43.35 -1.48
CA GLU A 220 25.35 42.45 -2.58
C GLU A 220 25.59 40.99 -2.10
N PRO A 221 24.74 40.02 -2.52
CA PRO A 221 24.91 38.61 -2.15
C PRO A 221 26.24 38.08 -2.72
N GLU A 222 27.01 37.39 -1.89
CA GLU A 222 28.22 36.71 -2.31
C GLU A 222 27.86 35.34 -2.93
N VAL A 223 28.28 35.12 -4.17
CA VAL A 223 28.12 33.84 -4.88
C VAL A 223 29.42 33.06 -4.75
N HIS A 224 29.33 31.88 -4.15
CA HIS A 224 30.43 30.93 -4.05
C HIS A 224 30.13 29.69 -4.89
N LYS A 225 31.10 29.25 -5.72
CA LYS A 225 31.01 28.05 -6.53
C LYS A 225 31.86 26.94 -5.94
N ALA A 226 31.28 25.74 -5.83
CA ALA A 226 31.95 24.56 -5.34
C ALA A 226 31.56 23.33 -6.15
N ILE A 227 32.50 22.42 -6.36
CA ILE A 227 32.22 21.11 -6.95
C ILE A 227 31.69 20.19 -5.85
N GLU A 228 30.47 19.73 -6.00
CA GLU A 228 29.80 18.86 -5.04
C GLU A 228 29.51 17.48 -5.64
N THR A 229 29.58 16.44 -4.79
CA THR A 229 29.06 15.12 -5.13
C THR A 229 27.59 15.06 -4.79
N LEU A 230 26.76 14.83 -5.80
CA LEU A 230 25.30 14.92 -5.71
C LEU A 230 24.66 13.64 -5.18
N ASN A 231 25.31 12.49 -5.34
CA ASN A 231 24.76 11.18 -5.02
C ASN A 231 25.40 10.55 -3.77
N SER A 232 24.66 9.62 -3.16
CA SER A 232 25.08 8.92 -1.93
C SER A 232 25.95 7.69 -2.19
N MET A 233 25.92 7.14 -3.39
CA MET A 233 26.68 5.99 -3.90
C MET A 233 26.38 4.65 -3.22
N THR A 234 26.42 4.55 -1.90
CA THR A 234 26.23 3.30 -1.19
C THR A 234 24.88 3.29 -0.47
N PRO A 235 23.93 2.47 -0.92
CA PRO A 235 22.63 2.37 -0.28
C PRO A 235 22.71 1.66 1.06
N ILE A 236 21.93 2.13 2.03
CA ILE A 236 21.86 1.54 3.38
C ILE A 236 21.45 0.06 3.34
N TRP A 237 20.57 -0.34 2.41
CA TRP A 237 20.10 -1.73 2.31
C TRP A 237 21.12 -2.73 1.76
N LYS A 238 22.22 -2.24 1.19
CA LYS A 238 23.37 -3.08 0.77
C LYS A 238 24.41 -3.25 1.89
N LYS A 239 24.36 -2.44 2.95
CA LYS A 239 25.29 -2.54 4.10
C LYS A 239 24.96 -3.74 4.98
N ASN A 240 25.96 -4.25 5.70
CA ASN A 240 25.75 -5.29 6.70
C ASN A 240 24.93 -4.74 7.88
N LYS A 241 23.95 -5.53 8.34
CA LYS A 241 23.14 -5.17 9.51
C LYS A 241 23.96 -4.90 10.77
N SER A 242 25.10 -5.59 10.93
CA SER A 242 26.01 -5.43 12.07
C SER A 242 26.68 -4.05 12.11
N GLU A 243 26.72 -3.33 11.00
CA GLU A 243 27.32 -2.00 10.86
C GLU A 243 26.29 -0.87 11.08
N LEU A 244 25.01 -1.22 11.19
CA LEU A 244 23.90 -0.28 11.26
C LEU A 244 23.24 -0.31 12.65
N LYS A 245 22.87 0.87 13.12
CA LYS A 245 22.10 1.09 14.35
C LYS A 245 20.66 1.50 14.00
N ASP A 246 19.75 1.37 14.96
CA ASP A 246 18.36 1.81 14.79
C ASP A 246 18.25 3.28 14.36
N GLU A 247 19.17 4.13 14.84
CA GLU A 247 19.24 5.54 14.45
C GLU A 247 19.50 5.72 12.95
N ASP A 248 20.38 4.90 12.35
CA ASP A 248 20.68 4.97 10.92
C ASP A 248 19.43 4.63 10.07
N TYR A 249 18.69 3.60 10.50
CA TYR A 249 17.42 3.23 9.85
C TYR A 249 16.36 4.30 9.99
N ASN A 250 16.22 4.89 11.19
CA ASN A 250 15.23 5.92 11.48
C ASN A 250 15.52 7.20 10.68
N ASN A 251 16.77 7.65 10.65
CA ASN A 251 17.18 8.83 9.90
C ASN A 251 16.95 8.65 8.41
N PHE A 252 17.33 7.50 7.86
CA PHE A 252 17.07 7.18 6.46
C PHE A 252 15.55 7.22 6.14
N TYR A 253 14.72 6.64 7.01
CA TYR A 253 13.27 6.65 6.82
C TYR A 253 12.71 8.06 6.79
N MET A 254 13.05 8.87 7.78
CA MET A 254 12.54 10.24 7.90
C MET A 254 12.98 11.10 6.72
N GLU A 255 14.23 11.00 6.31
CA GLU A 255 14.77 11.74 5.18
C GLU A 255 14.17 11.28 3.85
N LYS A 256 14.17 9.96 3.59
CA LYS A 256 13.76 9.38 2.32
C LYS A 256 12.27 9.51 2.04
N PHE A 257 11.44 9.34 3.08
CA PHE A 257 9.98 9.34 2.96
C PHE A 257 9.31 10.62 3.48
N GLY A 258 10.10 11.60 3.90
CA GLY A 258 9.61 12.91 4.34
C GLY A 258 8.74 12.84 5.60
N ASP A 259 8.99 11.86 6.46
CA ASP A 259 8.30 11.72 7.73
C ASP A 259 9.10 12.41 8.85
N TYR A 260 8.42 12.94 9.87
CA TYR A 260 9.05 13.58 11.02
C TYR A 260 9.04 12.70 12.28
N GLU A 261 8.41 11.53 12.21
CA GLU A 261 8.42 10.52 13.27
C GLU A 261 9.18 9.26 12.82
N PRO A 262 9.93 8.63 13.72
CA PRO A 262 10.57 7.36 13.39
C PRO A 262 9.52 6.27 13.14
N PRO A 263 9.84 5.25 12.33
CA PRO A 263 8.93 4.15 12.07
C PRO A 263 8.71 3.30 13.31
N VAL A 264 7.60 2.59 13.35
CA VAL A 264 7.29 1.62 14.42
C VAL A 264 8.27 0.44 14.38
N ALA A 265 8.61 -0.01 13.19
CA ALA A 265 9.55 -1.09 12.96
C ALA A 265 10.18 -0.98 11.57
N HIS A 266 11.31 -1.64 11.38
CA HIS A 266 11.93 -1.81 10.08
C HIS A 266 12.27 -3.28 9.82
N ILE A 267 12.31 -3.65 8.54
CA ILE A 267 12.68 -4.98 8.07
C ILE A 267 13.81 -4.80 7.06
N HIS A 268 15.01 -5.23 7.41
CA HIS A 268 16.15 -5.26 6.51
C HIS A 268 16.43 -6.71 6.15
N SER A 269 16.28 -7.07 4.88
CA SER A 269 16.49 -8.46 4.41
C SER A 269 17.32 -8.51 3.16
N LYS A 270 18.17 -9.52 3.09
CA LYS A 270 18.87 -9.94 1.89
C LYS A 270 18.41 -11.36 1.56
N ASN A 271 17.97 -11.58 0.35
CA ASN A 271 17.50 -12.87 -0.12
C ASN A 271 18.31 -13.31 -1.33
N GLU A 272 18.92 -14.48 -1.19
CA GLU A 272 19.68 -15.14 -2.26
C GLU A 272 19.00 -16.48 -2.55
N GLY A 273 18.54 -16.68 -3.78
CA GLY A 273 17.80 -17.92 -4.13
C GLY A 273 17.11 -17.82 -5.49
N VAL A 274 15.85 -18.28 -5.55
CA VAL A 274 15.05 -18.24 -6.79
C VAL A 274 14.82 -16.81 -7.27
N ALA A 275 14.71 -15.86 -6.34
CA ALA A 275 14.74 -14.43 -6.61
C ALA A 275 15.78 -13.80 -5.69
N THR A 276 16.76 -13.11 -6.27
CA THR A 276 17.80 -12.39 -5.54
C THR A 276 17.40 -10.93 -5.38
N TYR A 277 17.33 -10.45 -4.14
CA TYR A 277 16.98 -9.06 -3.84
C TYR A 277 17.43 -8.65 -2.45
N ASP A 278 17.66 -7.36 -2.28
CA ASP A 278 17.77 -6.67 -0.99
C ASP A 278 16.50 -5.88 -0.74
N ALA A 279 16.01 -5.87 0.49
CA ALA A 279 14.84 -5.08 0.86
C ALA A 279 15.03 -4.38 2.20
N LEU A 280 14.60 -3.12 2.25
CA LEU A 280 14.50 -2.36 3.48
C LEU A 280 13.09 -1.77 3.56
N LEU A 281 12.27 -2.35 4.44
CA LEU A 281 10.88 -1.99 4.62
C LEU A 281 10.68 -1.30 5.97
N TYR A 282 9.68 -0.42 6.03
CA TYR A 282 9.31 0.32 7.22
C TYR A 282 7.82 0.24 7.48
N ILE A 283 7.47 0.06 8.75
CA ILE A 283 6.11 0.16 9.26
C ILE A 283 5.97 1.56 9.88
N PRO A 284 5.18 2.47 9.27
CA PRO A 284 5.04 3.84 9.74
C PRO A 284 4.34 3.92 11.11
N ALA A 285 4.62 4.95 11.88
CA ALA A 285 3.92 5.23 13.14
C ALA A 285 2.56 5.89 12.92
N ARG A 286 2.37 6.57 11.78
CA ARG A 286 1.16 7.30 11.44
C ARG A 286 0.79 7.13 9.96
N ALA A 287 -0.50 7.30 9.67
CA ALA A 287 -0.99 7.30 8.31
C ALA A 287 -0.84 8.68 7.66
N PRO A 288 -0.53 8.75 6.35
CA PRO A 288 -0.71 9.95 5.57
C PRO A 288 -2.17 10.42 5.63
N PHE A 289 -2.38 11.72 5.44
CA PHE A 289 -3.72 12.32 5.47
C PHE A 289 -4.69 11.66 4.47
N ASP A 290 -4.19 11.27 3.30
CA ASP A 290 -4.94 10.66 2.21
C ASP A 290 -4.99 9.13 2.24
N TYR A 291 -4.47 8.49 3.30
CA TYR A 291 -4.30 7.02 3.35
C TYR A 291 -5.58 6.23 3.05
N TYR A 292 -6.71 6.66 3.57
CA TYR A 292 -8.02 6.02 3.32
C TYR A 292 -8.82 6.67 2.18
N SER A 293 -8.19 7.52 1.37
CA SER A 293 -8.80 8.11 0.17
C SER A 293 -8.56 7.25 -1.07
N LYS A 294 -9.30 7.54 -2.16
CA LYS A 294 -9.09 6.90 -3.46
C LYS A 294 -7.80 7.35 -4.15
N ASP A 295 -7.23 8.47 -3.72
CA ASP A 295 -6.04 9.06 -4.32
C ASP A 295 -4.74 8.50 -3.72
N TYR A 296 -4.85 7.69 -2.64
CA TYR A 296 -3.69 7.06 -2.04
C TYR A 296 -3.13 5.95 -2.94
N GLU A 297 -1.88 6.09 -3.31
CA GLU A 297 -1.14 5.11 -4.09
C GLU A 297 -0.17 4.34 -3.21
N LYS A 298 -0.41 3.03 -3.07
CA LYS A 298 0.53 2.11 -2.41
C LYS A 298 1.73 1.81 -3.30
N GLY A 299 2.82 1.40 -2.72
CA GLY A 299 3.94 0.81 -3.46
C GLY A 299 5.28 1.05 -2.79
N LEU A 300 6.20 0.14 -3.08
CA LEU A 300 7.59 0.24 -2.67
C LEU A 300 8.43 0.84 -3.79
N GLN A 301 9.49 1.56 -3.43
CA GLN A 301 10.47 2.00 -4.41
C GLN A 301 11.24 0.79 -4.92
N LEU A 302 11.27 0.63 -6.23
CA LEU A 302 11.99 -0.46 -6.89
C LEU A 302 13.26 0.06 -7.54
N TYR A 303 14.37 -0.55 -7.17
CA TYR A 303 15.69 -0.29 -7.72
C TYR A 303 16.23 -1.53 -8.46
N SER A 304 17.09 -1.28 -9.42
CA SER A 304 17.94 -2.28 -10.06
C SER A 304 19.29 -1.65 -10.32
N SER A 305 20.35 -2.29 -9.83
CA SER A 305 21.75 -1.83 -10.01
C SER A 305 21.96 -0.35 -9.59
N GLY A 306 21.38 0.06 -8.47
CA GLY A 306 21.52 1.42 -7.95
C GLY A 306 20.68 2.49 -8.65
N VAL A 307 19.85 2.11 -9.62
CA VAL A 307 18.97 3.01 -10.38
C VAL A 307 17.52 2.78 -9.99
N MET A 308 16.80 3.85 -9.69
CA MET A 308 15.36 3.76 -9.42
C MET A 308 14.58 3.48 -10.70
N ILE A 309 13.83 2.37 -10.67
CA ILE A 309 12.99 1.90 -11.77
C ILE A 309 11.56 2.43 -11.61
N MET A 310 11.00 2.25 -10.41
CA MET A 310 9.66 2.69 -10.08
C MET A 310 9.64 3.32 -8.69
N GLU A 311 8.98 4.46 -8.56
CA GLU A 311 8.81 5.14 -7.26
C GLU A 311 7.77 4.44 -6.38
N LYS A 312 6.75 3.86 -7.01
CA LYS A 312 5.66 3.14 -6.35
C LYS A 312 5.33 1.85 -7.12
N CYS A 313 6.03 0.77 -6.81
CA CYS A 313 5.71 -0.54 -7.34
C CYS A 313 4.60 -1.18 -6.50
N ALA A 314 3.36 -1.04 -6.97
CA ALA A 314 2.16 -1.51 -6.27
C ALA A 314 2.10 -3.05 -6.17
N ASP A 315 2.68 -3.76 -7.13
CA ASP A 315 2.65 -5.22 -7.21
C ASP A 315 3.48 -5.92 -6.13
N LEU A 316 4.34 -5.18 -5.44
CA LEU A 316 5.17 -5.70 -4.34
C LEU A 316 4.42 -5.79 -3.01
N LEU A 317 3.27 -5.13 -2.88
CA LEU A 317 2.49 -5.10 -1.65
C LEU A 317 1.04 -5.50 -1.88
N PRO A 318 0.47 -6.39 -1.05
CA PRO A 318 -0.97 -6.59 -1.02
C PRO A 318 -1.67 -5.35 -0.44
N ASP A 319 -2.96 -5.21 -0.72
CA ASP A 319 -3.73 -4.03 -0.29
C ASP A 319 -3.77 -3.87 1.23
N TRP A 320 -3.79 -4.97 1.98
CA TRP A 320 -3.81 -4.96 3.45
C TRP A 320 -2.50 -4.51 4.10
N PHE A 321 -1.41 -4.46 3.34
CA PHE A 321 -0.13 -3.89 3.77
C PHE A 321 0.26 -2.63 2.99
N SER A 322 -0.71 -1.94 2.42
CA SER A 322 -0.51 -0.71 1.64
C SER A 322 0.19 0.43 2.38
N PHE A 323 0.18 0.41 3.71
CA PHE A 323 0.87 1.39 4.56
C PHE A 323 2.39 1.23 4.59
N VAL A 324 2.91 0.06 4.22
CA VAL A 324 4.35 -0.21 4.26
C VAL A 324 5.10 0.67 3.27
N LYS A 325 6.14 1.33 3.73
CA LYS A 325 7.07 2.09 2.91
C LYS A 325 8.40 1.35 2.82
N GLY A 326 9.17 1.61 1.79
CA GLY A 326 10.49 1.00 1.70
C GLY A 326 11.02 0.87 0.29
N VAL A 327 12.11 0.14 0.20
CA VAL A 327 12.89 -0.06 -1.00
C VAL A 327 13.09 -1.56 -1.24
N VAL A 328 12.98 -1.96 -2.49
CA VAL A 328 13.40 -3.27 -2.98
C VAL A 328 14.41 -3.05 -4.11
N ASP A 329 15.54 -3.71 -4.04
CA ASP A 329 16.61 -3.66 -5.02
C ASP A 329 16.89 -5.07 -5.54
N SER A 330 16.66 -5.30 -6.84
CA SER A 330 16.87 -6.60 -7.48
C SER A 330 17.44 -6.43 -8.87
N GLU A 331 18.45 -7.23 -9.17
CA GLU A 331 19.13 -7.27 -10.48
C GLU A 331 18.46 -8.25 -11.44
N ASP A 332 17.65 -9.18 -10.92
CA ASP A 332 17.06 -10.30 -11.68
C ASP A 332 15.70 -9.97 -12.34
N LEU A 333 15.25 -8.73 -12.30
CA LEU A 333 13.93 -8.36 -12.80
C LEU A 333 13.91 -8.19 -14.32
N SER A 334 12.89 -8.73 -14.98
CA SER A 334 12.60 -8.49 -16.39
C SER A 334 11.93 -7.13 -16.54
N LEU A 335 12.73 -6.14 -16.94
CA LEU A 335 12.26 -4.79 -17.20
C LEU A 335 11.81 -4.65 -18.67
N ASN A 336 10.83 -3.76 -18.92
CA ASN A 336 10.53 -3.34 -20.27
C ASN A 336 11.61 -2.39 -20.80
N ILE A 337 11.51 -2.01 -22.07
CA ILE A 337 12.49 -1.15 -22.75
C ILE A 337 12.67 0.20 -22.04
N SER A 338 11.60 0.80 -21.53
CA SER A 338 11.65 2.08 -20.79
C SER A 338 12.10 1.95 -19.34
N ARG A 339 12.15 0.75 -18.80
CA ARG A 339 12.34 0.46 -17.38
C ARG A 339 11.31 1.14 -16.46
N GLU A 340 10.20 1.60 -16.99
CA GLU A 340 9.10 2.21 -16.22
C GLU A 340 8.02 1.20 -15.87
N LEU A 341 7.98 0.07 -16.57
CA LEU A 341 7.02 -1.00 -16.38
C LEU A 341 7.75 -2.35 -16.26
N LEU A 342 7.24 -3.19 -15.39
CA LEU A 342 7.66 -4.58 -15.28
C LEU A 342 6.83 -5.42 -16.25
N GLN A 343 7.51 -6.30 -16.99
CA GLN A 343 6.79 -7.39 -17.67
C GLN A 343 6.23 -8.33 -16.60
N GLN A 344 5.16 -9.09 -16.91
CA GLN A 344 4.60 -10.07 -15.98
C GLN A 344 5.69 -11.02 -15.49
N ASP A 345 6.27 -10.69 -14.34
CA ASP A 345 7.48 -11.34 -13.86
C ASP A 345 7.15 -12.31 -12.74
N ARG A 346 7.50 -13.57 -12.94
CA ARG A 346 7.44 -14.60 -11.90
C ARG A 346 8.28 -14.23 -10.68
N GLN A 347 9.42 -13.58 -10.89
CA GLN A 347 10.34 -13.13 -9.85
C GLN A 347 9.67 -12.10 -8.94
N LEU A 348 8.99 -11.12 -9.53
CA LEU A 348 8.27 -10.09 -8.79
C LEU A 348 7.21 -10.69 -7.86
N LYS A 349 6.47 -11.69 -8.32
CA LYS A 349 5.47 -12.40 -7.51
C LYS A 349 6.10 -13.16 -6.34
N ILE A 350 7.27 -13.76 -6.55
CA ILE A 350 8.02 -14.43 -5.49
C ILE A 350 8.51 -13.41 -4.45
N ILE A 351 9.06 -12.31 -4.90
CA ILE A 351 9.49 -11.21 -4.02
C ILE A 351 8.29 -10.71 -3.20
N ALA A 352 7.19 -10.37 -3.84
CA ALA A 352 5.97 -9.88 -3.16
C ALA A 352 5.48 -10.84 -2.07
N LYS A 353 5.44 -12.14 -2.35
CA LYS A 353 5.04 -13.16 -1.37
C LYS A 353 6.01 -13.26 -0.19
N ASN A 354 7.31 -13.16 -0.45
CA ASN A 354 8.31 -13.17 0.61
C ASN A 354 8.23 -11.91 1.49
N LEU A 355 7.99 -10.74 0.87
CA LEU A 355 7.81 -9.48 1.60
C LEU A 355 6.55 -9.52 2.46
N GLU A 356 5.42 -10.01 1.93
CA GLU A 356 4.18 -10.20 2.69
C GLU A 356 4.41 -11.05 3.95
N LYS A 357 5.12 -12.18 3.80
CA LYS A 357 5.48 -13.04 4.93
C LYS A 357 6.37 -12.32 5.94
N SER A 358 7.36 -11.55 5.48
CA SER A 358 8.26 -10.81 6.35
C SER A 358 7.53 -9.72 7.13
N ILE A 359 6.61 -9.00 6.50
CA ILE A 359 5.76 -7.98 7.14
C ILE A 359 4.87 -8.62 8.21
N LYS A 360 4.17 -9.72 7.86
CA LYS A 360 3.38 -10.49 8.82
C LYS A 360 4.19 -10.89 10.05
N ASN A 361 5.38 -11.46 9.83
CA ASN A 361 6.23 -11.92 10.92
C ASN A 361 6.71 -10.78 11.82
N GLU A 362 7.06 -9.62 11.25
CA GLU A 362 7.48 -8.45 12.03
C GLU A 362 6.34 -7.88 12.85
N LEU A 363 5.13 -7.82 12.29
CA LEU A 363 3.93 -7.40 13.03
C LEU A 363 3.58 -8.38 14.15
N ALA A 364 3.68 -9.69 13.90
CA ALA A 364 3.48 -10.71 14.93
C ALA A 364 4.51 -10.63 16.06
N LYS A 365 5.77 -10.35 15.71
CA LYS A 365 6.85 -10.12 16.67
C LYS A 365 6.59 -8.87 17.51
N LEU A 366 6.14 -7.78 16.89
CA LEU A 366 5.77 -6.55 17.58
C LEU A 366 4.61 -6.79 18.54
N LEU A 367 3.56 -7.48 18.11
CA LEU A 367 2.41 -7.84 18.94
C LEU A 367 2.82 -8.65 20.18
N LYS A 368 3.77 -9.56 20.01
CA LYS A 368 4.26 -10.43 21.10
C LYS A 368 5.17 -9.69 22.09
N ASN A 369 6.06 -8.84 21.59
CA ASN A 369 7.17 -8.29 22.37
C ASN A 369 6.91 -6.87 22.88
N ASP A 370 6.06 -6.09 22.20
CA ASP A 370 5.71 -4.71 22.55
C ASP A 370 4.23 -4.44 22.22
N ARG A 371 3.37 -4.94 23.08
CA ARG A 371 1.91 -4.85 22.94
C ARG A 371 1.41 -3.41 22.82
N GLU A 372 1.94 -2.50 23.62
CA GLU A 372 1.53 -1.10 23.61
C GLU A 372 1.83 -0.44 22.27
N LYS A 373 3.02 -0.68 21.73
CA LYS A 373 3.43 -0.17 20.43
C LYS A 373 2.61 -0.77 19.29
N TYR A 374 2.28 -2.06 19.39
CA TYR A 374 1.39 -2.71 18.42
C TYR A 374 -0.02 -2.12 18.46
N GLU A 375 -0.59 -1.87 19.64
CA GLU A 375 -1.93 -1.28 19.77
C GLU A 375 -2.00 0.14 19.20
N LYS A 376 -0.96 0.95 19.39
CA LYS A 376 -0.84 2.26 18.74
C LYS A 376 -0.82 2.12 17.21
N PHE A 377 0.00 1.22 16.69
CA PHE A 377 0.03 0.90 15.27
C PHE A 377 -1.35 0.42 14.78
N TYR A 378 -1.97 -0.51 15.48
CA TYR A 378 -3.26 -1.09 15.11
C TYR A 378 -4.40 -0.06 15.12
N SER A 379 -4.36 0.91 16.03
CA SER A 379 -5.34 2.00 16.06
C SER A 379 -5.34 2.86 14.79
N VAL A 380 -4.21 2.91 14.08
CA VAL A 380 -4.03 3.66 12.83
C VAL A 380 -4.35 2.81 11.60
N PHE A 381 -3.85 1.58 11.55
CA PHE A 381 -3.87 0.74 10.35
C PHE A 381 -4.73 -0.52 10.47
N GLY A 382 -5.26 -0.85 11.63
CA GLY A 382 -6.01 -2.07 11.86
C GLY A 382 -7.28 -2.20 11.01
N LEU A 383 -7.89 -1.08 10.66
CA LEU A 383 -9.03 -1.03 9.75
C LEU A 383 -8.69 -1.63 8.37
N GLN A 384 -7.47 -1.38 7.88
CA GLN A 384 -7.00 -1.93 6.61
C GLN A 384 -6.93 -3.47 6.61
N PHE A 385 -6.61 -4.09 7.75
CA PHE A 385 -6.61 -5.55 7.86
C PHE A 385 -8.01 -6.14 7.70
N LYS A 386 -8.99 -5.51 8.31
CA LYS A 386 -10.40 -5.92 8.24
C LYS A 386 -10.94 -5.78 6.82
N PHE A 387 -10.66 -4.66 6.15
CA PHE A 387 -10.96 -4.48 4.73
C PHE A 387 -10.22 -5.49 3.86
N GLY A 388 -8.95 -5.80 4.17
CA GLY A 388 -8.16 -6.81 3.46
C GLY A 388 -8.82 -8.18 3.47
N ILE A 389 -9.32 -8.63 4.61
CA ILE A 389 -10.07 -9.88 4.73
C ILE A 389 -11.36 -9.85 3.89
N TYR A 390 -12.14 -8.78 4.03
CA TYR A 390 -13.41 -8.63 3.33
C TYR A 390 -13.24 -8.57 1.81
N GLN A 391 -12.39 -7.69 1.33
CA GLN A 391 -12.18 -7.44 -0.11
C GLN A 391 -11.47 -8.59 -0.82
N SER A 392 -10.63 -9.35 -0.11
CA SER A 392 -9.96 -10.53 -0.66
C SER A 392 -10.84 -11.79 -0.66
N TYR A 393 -12.10 -11.68 -0.20
CA TYR A 393 -13.00 -12.83 -0.02
C TYR A 393 -12.36 -13.95 0.81
N GLY A 394 -11.58 -13.58 1.83
CA GLY A 394 -10.92 -14.51 2.74
C GLY A 394 -9.54 -15.01 2.30
N ALA A 395 -9.04 -14.60 1.14
CA ALA A 395 -7.68 -14.99 0.72
C ALA A 395 -6.59 -14.50 1.69
N ALA A 396 -6.84 -13.38 2.38
CA ALA A 396 -5.94 -12.81 3.39
C ALA A 396 -6.11 -13.41 4.80
N ASN A 397 -7.04 -14.34 5.03
CA ASN A 397 -7.35 -14.86 6.38
C ASN A 397 -6.11 -15.39 7.09
N GLU A 398 -5.34 -16.27 6.44
CA GLU A 398 -4.15 -16.89 7.04
C GLU A 398 -3.01 -15.89 7.30
N THR A 399 -3.00 -14.79 6.58
CA THR A 399 -2.03 -13.72 6.81
C THR A 399 -2.44 -12.85 8.00
N LEU A 400 -3.73 -12.51 8.14
CA LEU A 400 -4.21 -11.43 8.99
C LEU A 400 -4.93 -11.88 10.27
N LYS A 401 -5.49 -13.10 10.33
CA LYS A 401 -6.35 -13.54 11.44
C LYS A 401 -5.73 -13.37 12.83
N ASP A 402 -4.42 -13.62 12.96
CA ASP A 402 -3.71 -13.53 14.23
C ASP A 402 -3.25 -12.09 14.58
N LEU A 403 -3.39 -11.17 13.63
CA LEU A 403 -3.04 -9.76 13.79
C LEU A 403 -4.24 -8.88 14.14
N LEU A 404 -5.46 -9.42 14.04
CA LEU A 404 -6.69 -8.68 14.34
C LEU A 404 -6.86 -8.48 15.84
N MET A 405 -7.41 -7.32 16.18
CA MET A 405 -7.80 -6.97 17.54
C MET A 405 -9.20 -6.40 17.58
N PHE A 406 -9.93 -6.73 18.65
CA PHE A 406 -11.25 -6.20 18.92
C PHE A 406 -11.37 -5.83 20.40
N PRO A 407 -12.08 -4.77 20.76
CA PRO A 407 -12.48 -4.55 22.15
C PRO A 407 -13.26 -5.75 22.69
N SER A 408 -13.11 -6.07 23.95
CA SER A 408 -13.72 -7.24 24.56
C SER A 408 -14.37 -6.92 25.90
N SER A 409 -15.40 -7.70 26.26
CA SER A 409 -16.05 -7.63 27.56
C SER A 409 -15.16 -8.13 28.71
N PHE A 410 -14.04 -8.77 28.43
CA PHE A 410 -13.16 -9.36 29.45
C PHE A 410 -12.60 -8.30 30.41
N ASP A 411 -12.00 -7.24 29.86
CA ASP A 411 -11.44 -6.11 30.65
C ASP A 411 -11.69 -4.75 29.98
N GLY A 412 -12.50 -4.75 28.93
CA GLY A 412 -12.80 -3.57 28.13
C GLY A 412 -11.68 -3.13 27.19
N LYS A 413 -10.60 -3.88 27.10
CA LYS A 413 -9.45 -3.60 26.21
C LYS A 413 -9.51 -4.41 24.92
N ASN A 414 -8.61 -4.08 24.00
CA ASN A 414 -8.44 -4.85 22.78
C ASN A 414 -7.80 -6.20 23.06
N VAL A 415 -8.37 -7.24 22.45
CA VAL A 415 -7.86 -8.61 22.50
C VAL A 415 -7.68 -9.17 21.10
N THR A 416 -6.76 -10.11 20.93
CA THR A 416 -6.66 -10.91 19.71
C THR A 416 -7.64 -12.07 19.75
N LEU A 417 -7.96 -12.64 18.59
CA LEU A 417 -8.80 -13.85 18.53
C LEU A 417 -8.16 -15.03 19.25
N LYS A 418 -6.84 -15.15 19.22
CA LYS A 418 -6.08 -16.16 19.95
C LYS A 418 -6.25 -16.02 21.49
N GLU A 419 -6.18 -14.81 21.99
CA GLU A 419 -6.41 -14.54 23.42
C GLU A 419 -7.83 -14.86 23.83
N TYR A 420 -8.83 -14.49 23.02
CA TYR A 420 -10.22 -14.86 23.24
C TYR A 420 -10.39 -16.39 23.35
N VAL A 421 -9.93 -17.12 22.35
CA VAL A 421 -10.05 -18.59 22.31
C VAL A 421 -9.32 -19.25 23.49
N SER A 422 -8.18 -18.70 23.93
CA SER A 422 -7.45 -19.22 25.09
C SER A 422 -8.23 -19.11 26.40
N ARG A 423 -9.21 -18.20 26.49
CA ARG A 423 -10.07 -17.97 27.66
C ARG A 423 -11.46 -18.58 27.54
N MET A 424 -11.79 -19.21 26.39
CA MET A 424 -13.07 -19.88 26.21
C MET A 424 -13.28 -20.97 27.25
N LYS A 425 -14.50 -21.06 27.76
CA LYS A 425 -14.89 -22.14 28.68
C LYS A 425 -15.04 -23.47 27.92
N GLU A 426 -14.95 -24.59 28.65
CA GLU A 426 -15.03 -25.94 28.06
C GLU A 426 -16.36 -26.20 27.35
N ASP A 427 -17.46 -25.64 27.83
CA ASP A 427 -18.80 -25.74 27.29
C ASP A 427 -19.08 -24.75 26.15
N GLN A 428 -18.21 -23.74 25.95
CA GLN A 428 -18.35 -22.72 24.94
C GLN A 428 -17.86 -23.23 23.57
N LYS A 429 -18.75 -23.23 22.57
CA LYS A 429 -18.46 -23.75 21.23
C LYS A 429 -18.14 -22.66 20.21
N GLU A 430 -18.59 -21.42 20.46
CA GLU A 430 -18.61 -20.32 19.52
C GLU A 430 -17.90 -19.09 20.09
N ILE A 431 -17.40 -18.25 19.19
CA ILE A 431 -16.85 -16.94 19.52
C ILE A 431 -18.00 -15.93 19.44
N TYR A 432 -18.41 -15.37 20.58
CA TYR A 432 -19.52 -14.44 20.64
C TYR A 432 -19.07 -13.02 20.34
N TYR A 433 -19.89 -12.29 19.57
CA TYR A 433 -19.69 -10.89 19.29
C TYR A 433 -21.00 -10.11 19.32
N ALA A 434 -20.89 -8.81 19.55
CA ALA A 434 -21.97 -7.84 19.51
C ALA A 434 -21.55 -6.62 18.69
N CYS A 435 -22.46 -6.07 17.91
CA CYS A 435 -22.23 -4.88 17.09
C CYS A 435 -22.91 -3.65 17.68
N GLY A 436 -22.31 -2.48 17.50
CA GLY A 436 -22.87 -1.20 17.91
C GLY A 436 -21.92 -0.04 17.64
N GLU A 437 -22.43 1.18 17.63
CA GLU A 437 -21.64 2.38 17.34
C GLU A 437 -20.48 2.61 18.32
N THR A 438 -20.70 2.28 19.59
CA THR A 438 -19.70 2.42 20.65
C THR A 438 -19.75 1.23 21.60
N LYS A 439 -18.67 1.03 22.33
CA LYS A 439 -18.57 0.01 23.34
C LYS A 439 -19.65 0.16 24.42
N GLU A 440 -19.91 1.39 24.87
CA GLU A 440 -20.92 1.72 25.87
C GLU A 440 -22.33 1.35 25.38
N ARG A 441 -22.62 1.60 24.09
CA ARG A 441 -23.89 1.20 23.46
C ARG A 441 -24.04 -0.32 23.44
N ILE A 442 -22.99 -1.04 23.09
CA ILE A 442 -22.99 -2.51 23.07
C ILE A 442 -23.24 -3.06 24.49
N GLU A 443 -22.58 -2.52 25.50
CA GLU A 443 -22.72 -2.97 26.90
C GLU A 443 -24.15 -2.80 27.47
N MET A 444 -24.94 -1.92 26.89
CA MET A 444 -26.35 -1.70 27.25
C MET A 444 -27.33 -2.64 26.52
N LEU A 445 -26.87 -3.45 25.56
CA LEU A 445 -27.74 -4.34 24.82
C LEU A 445 -28.35 -5.43 25.73
N PRO A 446 -29.69 -5.58 25.74
CA PRO A 446 -30.37 -6.57 26.59
C PRO A 446 -29.98 -8.01 26.24
N GLN A 447 -29.60 -8.29 24.99
CA GLN A 447 -29.20 -9.62 24.54
C GLN A 447 -27.91 -10.11 25.23
N LEU A 448 -27.12 -9.21 25.86
CA LEU A 448 -25.94 -9.57 26.64
C LEU A 448 -26.26 -10.17 28.03
N GLU A 449 -27.48 -10.01 28.55
CA GLU A 449 -27.81 -10.37 29.93
C GLU A 449 -27.48 -11.84 30.24
N LYS A 450 -27.96 -12.77 29.42
CA LYS A 450 -27.76 -14.22 29.67
C LYS A 450 -26.33 -14.68 29.36
N ILE A 451 -25.67 -14.09 28.37
CA ILE A 451 -24.26 -14.37 28.04
C ILE A 451 -23.35 -13.94 29.23
N LYS A 452 -23.61 -12.77 29.79
CA LYS A 452 -22.87 -12.26 30.94
C LYS A 452 -23.06 -13.16 32.16
N ASP A 453 -24.29 -13.64 32.41
CA ASP A 453 -24.58 -14.56 33.54
C ASP A 453 -23.81 -15.89 33.39
N LYS A 454 -23.65 -16.39 32.17
CA LYS A 454 -22.82 -17.57 31.91
C LYS A 454 -21.32 -17.27 31.96
N GLY A 455 -20.94 -16.02 32.07
CA GLY A 455 -19.56 -15.56 32.15
C GLY A 455 -18.78 -15.80 30.84
N TYR A 456 -19.46 -15.79 29.70
CA TYR A 456 -18.80 -15.85 28.38
C TYR A 456 -18.30 -14.48 27.99
N GLU A 457 -17.10 -14.45 27.39
CA GLU A 457 -16.51 -13.25 26.80
C GLU A 457 -17.23 -12.91 25.49
N VAL A 458 -17.39 -11.62 25.22
CA VAL A 458 -18.00 -11.09 23.98
C VAL A 458 -17.07 -10.08 23.36
N LEU A 459 -16.80 -10.23 22.06
CA LEU A 459 -16.10 -9.23 21.26
C LEU A 459 -17.05 -8.10 20.88
N TYR A 460 -16.54 -6.86 20.92
CA TYR A 460 -17.30 -5.68 20.57
C TYR A 460 -16.89 -5.19 19.19
N PHE A 461 -17.82 -5.22 18.25
CA PHE A 461 -17.63 -4.76 16.87
C PHE A 461 -18.17 -3.35 16.74
N THR A 462 -17.26 -2.38 16.70
CA THR A 462 -17.58 -0.95 16.66
C THR A 462 -17.27 -0.29 15.32
N GLN A 463 -16.75 -1.04 14.36
CA GLN A 463 -16.46 -0.57 13.01
C GLN A 463 -17.36 -1.27 12.00
N ASP A 464 -17.84 -0.52 11.00
CA ASP A 464 -18.81 -1.01 10.02
C ASP A 464 -18.36 -2.27 9.26
N VAL A 465 -17.06 -2.44 9.07
CA VAL A 465 -16.48 -3.59 8.36
C VAL A 465 -16.34 -4.84 9.25
N ASP A 466 -16.43 -4.71 10.57
CA ASP A 466 -16.10 -5.80 11.48
C ASP A 466 -16.91 -7.07 11.21
N GLU A 467 -18.23 -6.94 11.15
CA GLU A 467 -19.10 -8.09 10.94
C GLU A 467 -18.91 -8.69 9.53
N PHE A 468 -18.73 -7.85 8.51
CA PHE A 468 -18.46 -8.30 7.15
C PHE A 468 -17.16 -9.11 7.05
N ALA A 469 -16.09 -8.65 7.68
CA ALA A 469 -14.82 -9.34 7.71
C ALA A 469 -14.93 -10.71 8.42
N ILE A 470 -15.62 -10.76 9.56
CA ILE A 470 -15.83 -12.00 10.33
C ILE A 470 -16.72 -13.00 9.58
N LYS A 471 -17.75 -12.54 8.88
CA LYS A 471 -18.58 -13.43 8.03
C LYS A 471 -17.76 -14.07 6.90
N VAL A 472 -16.82 -13.34 6.31
CA VAL A 472 -15.87 -13.89 5.32
C VAL A 472 -14.89 -14.85 5.98
N MET A 473 -14.43 -14.58 7.19
CA MET A 473 -13.51 -15.46 7.92
C MET A 473 -14.17 -16.78 8.34
N ILE A 474 -15.46 -16.78 8.64
CA ILE A 474 -16.30 -17.92 9.03
C ILE A 474 -15.96 -18.46 10.42
N ASN A 475 -14.73 -18.80 10.69
CA ASN A 475 -14.26 -19.33 11.98
C ASN A 475 -12.82 -18.94 12.27
N TYR A 476 -12.44 -19.07 13.54
CA TYR A 476 -11.06 -18.99 13.99
C TYR A 476 -10.70 -20.26 14.79
N ASP A 477 -9.66 -20.97 14.38
CA ASP A 477 -9.23 -22.27 14.95
C ASP A 477 -10.39 -23.28 15.11
N GLY A 478 -11.26 -23.35 14.09
CA GLY A 478 -12.43 -24.22 14.09
C GLY A 478 -13.59 -23.77 14.96
N LYS A 479 -13.49 -22.62 15.61
CA LYS A 479 -14.56 -22.00 16.41
C LYS A 479 -15.32 -21.00 15.55
N PRO A 480 -16.61 -21.21 15.25
CA PRO A 480 -17.41 -20.28 14.47
C PRO A 480 -17.72 -19.01 15.25
N PHE A 481 -17.96 -17.93 14.55
CA PHE A 481 -18.43 -16.67 15.13
C PHE A 481 -19.95 -16.68 15.25
N LYS A 482 -20.46 -16.14 16.38
CA LYS A 482 -21.88 -16.05 16.65
C LYS A 482 -22.27 -14.68 17.18
N SER A 483 -23.17 -14.01 16.48
CA SER A 483 -23.75 -12.76 16.99
C SER A 483 -24.68 -13.02 18.15
N ILE A 484 -24.62 -12.15 19.16
CA ILE A 484 -25.60 -12.17 20.25
C ILE A 484 -27.03 -11.84 19.75
N SER A 485 -27.13 -11.21 18.60
CA SER A 485 -28.41 -10.85 17.96
C SER A 485 -28.92 -11.92 16.99
N ASP A 486 -28.21 -13.02 16.80
CA ASP A 486 -28.69 -14.12 15.96
C ASP A 486 -29.92 -14.79 16.60
N ALA A 487 -30.93 -15.07 15.76
CA ALA A 487 -32.19 -15.67 16.18
C ALA A 487 -32.03 -17.11 16.72
N ASP A 488 -31.03 -17.83 16.22
CA ASP A 488 -30.71 -19.20 16.59
C ASP A 488 -29.63 -19.31 17.70
N LEU A 489 -29.28 -18.19 18.35
CA LEU A 489 -28.38 -18.23 19.50
C LEU A 489 -29.01 -19.05 20.61
N ASP A 490 -28.35 -20.14 20.99
CA ASP A 490 -28.82 -21.11 21.98
C ASP A 490 -27.88 -21.13 23.20
N LEU A 491 -28.38 -20.57 24.30
CA LEU A 491 -27.71 -20.52 25.59
C LEU A 491 -28.44 -21.34 26.66
N ASP A 492 -29.54 -22.00 26.28
CA ASP A 492 -30.42 -22.71 27.21
C ASP A 492 -29.91 -24.11 27.55
N THR A 493 -30.20 -24.57 28.75
CA THR A 493 -30.09 -25.99 29.11
C THR A 493 -31.21 -26.79 28.43
N GLU A 494 -31.08 -28.11 28.35
CA GLU A 494 -32.10 -28.96 27.77
C GLU A 494 -33.46 -28.83 28.48
N GLU A 495 -33.48 -28.63 29.77
CA GLU A 495 -34.70 -28.39 30.57
C GLU A 495 -35.34 -27.05 30.19
N GLU A 496 -34.54 -25.97 30.09
CA GLU A 496 -35.01 -24.64 29.66
C GLU A 496 -35.57 -24.68 28.23
N LYS A 497 -34.98 -25.48 27.34
CA LYS A 497 -35.47 -25.65 25.96
C LYS A 497 -36.82 -26.33 25.90
N GLU A 498 -37.04 -27.37 26.71
CA GLU A 498 -38.33 -28.07 26.76
C GLU A 498 -39.43 -27.16 27.33
N GLU A 499 -39.14 -26.40 28.41
CA GLU A 499 -40.08 -25.41 28.97
C GLU A 499 -40.42 -24.30 27.95
N ALA A 500 -39.39 -23.72 27.31
CA ALA A 500 -39.58 -22.67 26.30
C ALA A 500 -40.43 -23.17 25.12
N LYS A 501 -40.18 -24.38 24.65
CA LYS A 501 -40.94 -24.99 23.56
C LYS A 501 -42.41 -25.19 23.92
N LYS A 502 -42.69 -25.67 25.12
CA LYS A 502 -44.06 -25.83 25.58
C LYS A 502 -44.77 -24.49 25.69
N LEU A 503 -44.11 -23.49 26.26
CA LEU A 503 -44.68 -22.16 26.43
C LEU A 503 -44.91 -21.45 25.07
N ASP A 504 -44.02 -21.64 24.08
CA ASP A 504 -44.19 -21.17 22.70
C ASP A 504 -45.40 -21.81 22.02
N GLU A 505 -45.59 -23.13 22.17
CA GLU A 505 -46.74 -23.84 21.63
C GLU A 505 -48.05 -23.37 22.27
N GLU A 506 -48.10 -23.16 23.57
CA GLU A 506 -49.28 -22.66 24.30
C GLU A 506 -49.68 -21.23 23.88
N ASN A 507 -48.72 -20.39 23.45
CA ASN A 507 -48.97 -18.99 23.12
C ASN A 507 -48.85 -18.70 21.60
N LYS A 508 -48.76 -19.71 20.78
CA LYS A 508 -48.56 -19.60 19.33
C LYS A 508 -49.59 -18.70 18.63
N ASP A 509 -50.85 -18.83 19.00
CA ASP A 509 -51.93 -18.03 18.38
C ASP A 509 -51.80 -16.54 18.76
N MET A 510 -51.40 -16.23 19.97
CA MET A 510 -51.13 -14.87 20.41
C MET A 510 -49.96 -14.27 19.63
N PHE A 511 -48.84 -15.01 19.48
CA PHE A 511 -47.69 -14.55 18.73
C PHE A 511 -47.99 -14.36 17.23
N THR A 512 -48.79 -15.24 16.65
CA THR A 512 -49.26 -15.10 15.27
C THR A 512 -50.10 -13.82 15.11
N PHE A 513 -50.99 -13.55 16.05
CA PHE A 513 -51.81 -12.33 16.04
C PHE A 513 -50.95 -11.06 16.18
N MET A 514 -49.97 -11.06 17.07
CA MET A 514 -49.03 -9.95 17.23
C MET A 514 -48.18 -9.76 15.96
N GLN A 515 -47.71 -10.83 15.35
CA GLN A 515 -46.94 -10.79 14.10
C GLN A 515 -47.77 -10.20 12.97
N GLU A 516 -49.05 -10.57 12.84
CA GLU A 516 -49.98 -10.00 11.84
C GLU A 516 -50.18 -8.49 12.05
N ALA A 517 -50.19 -8.00 13.29
CA ALA A 517 -50.31 -6.58 13.62
C ALA A 517 -49.09 -5.74 13.16
N ILE A 518 -47.94 -6.38 12.99
CA ILE A 518 -46.66 -5.79 12.53
C ILE A 518 -46.05 -6.58 11.35
N ALA A 519 -46.92 -7.17 10.50
CA ALA A 519 -46.58 -8.20 9.52
C ALA A 519 -45.43 -7.83 8.57
N ASP A 520 -45.34 -6.57 8.15
CA ASP A 520 -44.30 -6.11 7.20
C ASP A 520 -42.93 -5.85 7.87
N LYS A 521 -42.87 -5.95 9.18
CA LYS A 521 -41.71 -5.51 9.97
C LYS A 521 -40.90 -6.67 10.56
N VAL A 522 -41.56 -7.78 10.91
CA VAL A 522 -40.92 -8.97 11.49
C VAL A 522 -41.43 -10.24 10.82
N LYS A 523 -40.56 -11.21 10.71
CA LYS A 523 -40.85 -12.55 10.21
C LYS A 523 -41.63 -13.38 11.24
N THR A 524 -41.27 -13.27 12.52
CA THR A 524 -41.86 -13.99 13.62
C THR A 524 -41.88 -13.17 14.90
N VAL A 525 -42.84 -13.51 15.79
CA VAL A 525 -42.85 -13.12 17.19
C VAL A 525 -42.74 -14.39 18.01
N ARG A 526 -41.85 -14.41 19.00
CA ARG A 526 -41.57 -15.58 19.80
C ARG A 526 -41.00 -15.24 21.17
N LEU A 527 -40.81 -16.27 22.02
CA LEU A 527 -40.16 -16.10 23.29
C LEU A 527 -38.64 -15.91 23.13
N SER A 528 -38.08 -15.06 23.98
CA SER A 528 -36.66 -14.83 24.03
C SER A 528 -35.94 -15.89 24.86
N LYS A 529 -34.80 -16.33 24.36
CA LYS A 529 -33.83 -17.18 25.06
C LYS A 529 -32.62 -16.39 25.58
N LYS A 530 -32.61 -15.08 25.41
CA LYS A 530 -31.47 -14.19 25.68
C LYS A 530 -31.71 -13.22 26.82
N LEU A 531 -32.99 -12.81 26.98
CA LEU A 531 -33.38 -11.77 27.91
C LEU A 531 -33.57 -12.32 29.31
N LYS A 532 -33.22 -11.52 30.32
CA LYS A 532 -33.43 -11.80 31.73
C LYS A 532 -34.36 -10.76 32.36
N THR A 533 -34.07 -9.50 32.25
CA THR A 533 -34.83 -8.41 32.91
C THR A 533 -35.56 -7.52 31.90
N HIS A 534 -35.10 -7.40 30.68
CA HIS A 534 -35.68 -6.53 29.65
C HIS A 534 -36.89 -7.18 28.97
N PRO A 535 -37.94 -6.41 28.59
CA PRO A 535 -39.20 -6.97 28.05
C PRO A 535 -39.06 -7.59 26.68
N VAL A 536 -38.30 -6.96 25.76
CA VAL A 536 -38.20 -7.35 24.34
C VAL A 536 -36.83 -7.10 23.77
N CYS A 537 -36.51 -7.82 22.69
CA CYS A 537 -35.38 -7.51 21.81
C CYS A 537 -35.69 -7.92 20.36
N LEU A 538 -34.87 -7.45 19.43
CA LEU A 538 -34.87 -7.94 18.06
C LEU A 538 -33.74 -8.94 17.85
N SER A 539 -33.98 -9.91 16.99
CA SER A 539 -32.98 -10.88 16.52
C SER A 539 -32.97 -10.93 15.00
N SER A 540 -31.81 -11.20 14.43
CA SER A 540 -31.64 -11.46 13.00
C SER A 540 -31.98 -12.93 12.69
N ASP A 541 -32.89 -13.16 11.74
CA ASP A 541 -33.36 -14.49 11.33
C ASP A 541 -33.06 -14.76 9.84
N GLY A 542 -31.84 -14.47 9.41
CA GLY A 542 -31.41 -14.63 8.03
C GLY A 542 -29.92 -14.37 7.83
N SER A 543 -29.49 -14.37 6.58
CA SER A 543 -28.09 -14.13 6.20
C SER A 543 -27.66 -12.67 6.37
N ILE A 544 -28.60 -11.74 6.26
CA ILE A 544 -28.36 -10.30 6.48
C ILE A 544 -28.74 -9.98 7.92
N THR A 545 -27.78 -9.49 8.69
CA THR A 545 -28.02 -9.09 10.07
C THR A 545 -28.61 -7.69 10.16
N ILE A 546 -29.16 -7.34 11.35
CA ILE A 546 -29.63 -5.97 11.62
C ILE A 546 -28.51 -4.96 11.46
N GLU A 547 -27.28 -5.30 11.87
CA GLU A 547 -26.12 -4.43 11.70
C GLU A 547 -25.75 -4.25 10.22
N MET A 548 -25.73 -5.34 9.44
CA MET A 548 -25.52 -5.26 7.99
C MET A 548 -26.58 -4.39 7.30
N GLU A 549 -27.86 -4.47 7.70
CA GLU A 549 -28.92 -3.60 7.21
C GLU A 549 -28.58 -2.12 7.45
N LYS A 550 -28.15 -1.77 8.67
CA LYS A 550 -27.77 -0.39 9.02
C LYS A 550 -26.63 0.10 8.15
N VAL A 551 -25.53 -0.66 8.07
CA VAL A 551 -24.33 -0.28 7.32
C VAL A 551 -24.63 -0.14 5.82
N LEU A 552 -25.30 -1.13 5.22
CA LEU A 552 -25.60 -1.12 3.78
C LEU A 552 -26.54 0.02 3.39
N ASN A 553 -27.53 0.33 4.23
CA ASN A 553 -28.47 1.43 3.97
C ASN A 553 -27.88 2.82 4.24
N ALA A 554 -26.79 2.93 4.99
CA ALA A 554 -26.05 4.17 5.23
C ALA A 554 -25.07 4.51 4.09
N MET A 555 -24.76 3.57 3.20
CA MET A 555 -23.84 3.79 2.08
C MET A 555 -24.40 4.74 1.04
N PRO A 556 -23.65 5.76 0.57
CA PRO A 556 -24.13 6.79 -0.37
C PRO A 556 -24.54 6.27 -1.75
N GLN A 557 -24.11 5.07 -2.14
CA GLN A 557 -24.35 4.46 -3.46
C GLN A 557 -25.58 3.56 -3.51
N ASN A 558 -26.42 3.58 -2.48
CA ASN A 558 -27.62 2.76 -2.47
C ASN A 558 -28.71 3.46 -3.30
N ASP A 559 -28.90 3.03 -4.56
CA ASP A 559 -29.84 3.57 -5.57
C ASP A 559 -31.34 3.41 -5.19
N GLY A 560 -31.68 3.62 -3.91
CA GLY A 560 -33.05 3.54 -3.40
C GLY A 560 -33.53 2.13 -3.06
N ASN A 561 -32.79 1.09 -3.36
CA ASN A 561 -33.10 -0.28 -2.96
C ASN A 561 -32.59 -0.54 -1.53
N LYS A 562 -33.44 -0.26 -0.55
CA LYS A 562 -33.12 -0.53 0.85
C LYS A 562 -33.03 -2.04 1.09
N VAL A 563 -31.91 -2.45 1.70
CA VAL A 563 -31.71 -3.81 2.20
C VAL A 563 -32.49 -3.96 3.50
N LYS A 564 -33.22 -5.07 3.67
CA LYS A 564 -33.93 -5.40 4.91
C LYS A 564 -33.44 -6.73 5.46
N ALA A 565 -33.09 -6.75 6.73
CA ALA A 565 -32.83 -7.99 7.46
C ALA A 565 -34.18 -8.66 7.84
N GLU A 566 -34.22 -9.98 7.80
CA GLU A 566 -35.31 -10.73 8.42
C GLU A 566 -35.17 -10.64 9.94
N LYS A 567 -36.20 -10.13 10.62
CA LYS A 567 -36.18 -9.87 12.06
C LYS A 567 -37.19 -10.74 12.77
N ALA A 568 -36.85 -11.16 13.99
CA ALA A 568 -37.77 -11.75 14.95
C ALA A 568 -37.92 -10.79 16.14
N LEU A 569 -39.15 -10.54 16.58
CA LEU A 569 -39.42 -9.87 17.86
C LEU A 569 -39.44 -10.94 18.96
N GLU A 570 -38.53 -10.83 19.89
CA GLU A 570 -38.43 -11.76 21.02
C GLU A 570 -38.99 -11.12 22.29
N ILE A 571 -39.85 -11.85 22.99
CA ILE A 571 -40.53 -11.41 24.21
C ILE A 571 -39.98 -12.18 25.40
N ASN A 572 -39.65 -11.49 26.48
CA ASN A 572 -39.15 -12.12 27.70
C ASN A 572 -40.30 -12.76 28.50
N PRO A 573 -40.35 -14.11 28.63
CA PRO A 573 -41.40 -14.79 29.38
C PRO A 573 -41.38 -14.50 30.87
N ASN A 574 -40.27 -14.04 31.42
CA ASN A 574 -40.10 -13.72 32.82
C ASN A 574 -40.41 -12.26 33.18
N HIS A 575 -40.68 -11.42 32.18
CA HIS A 575 -41.05 -10.03 32.41
C HIS A 575 -42.57 -9.85 32.55
N PRO A 576 -43.04 -8.98 33.45
CA PRO A 576 -44.49 -8.74 33.67
C PRO A 576 -45.28 -8.41 32.42
N ILE A 577 -44.62 -7.89 31.38
CA ILE A 577 -45.26 -7.59 30.08
C ILE A 577 -45.83 -8.85 29.43
N PHE A 578 -45.23 -10.03 29.64
CA PHE A 578 -45.71 -11.27 29.02
C PHE A 578 -47.13 -11.64 29.52
N GLU A 579 -47.35 -11.58 30.84
CA GLU A 579 -48.67 -11.83 31.42
C GLU A 579 -49.69 -10.77 30.95
N LYS A 580 -49.25 -9.50 30.81
CA LYS A 580 -50.10 -8.45 30.28
C LYS A 580 -50.51 -8.71 28.83
N LEU A 581 -49.62 -9.22 28.00
CA LEU A 581 -49.93 -9.58 26.61
C LEU A 581 -50.97 -10.73 26.54
N LYS A 582 -50.85 -11.73 27.41
CA LYS A 582 -51.82 -12.83 27.49
C LYS A 582 -53.20 -12.35 27.93
N ASP A 583 -53.27 -11.45 28.89
CA ASP A 583 -54.51 -10.82 29.32
C ASP A 583 -55.17 -10.02 28.18
N LEU A 584 -54.39 -9.22 27.47
CA LEU A 584 -54.87 -8.45 26.32
C LEU A 584 -55.32 -9.36 25.17
N TYR A 585 -54.65 -10.45 24.92
CA TYR A 585 -55.07 -11.40 23.89
C TYR A 585 -56.44 -12.02 24.21
N ALA A 586 -56.72 -12.27 25.46
CA ALA A 586 -58.01 -12.81 25.92
C ALA A 586 -59.11 -11.74 25.93
N ASN A 587 -58.82 -10.50 26.31
CA ASN A 587 -59.80 -9.51 26.69
C ASN A 587 -59.87 -8.25 25.81
N ASP A 588 -58.76 -7.85 25.14
CA ASP A 588 -58.68 -6.61 24.34
C ASP A 588 -57.63 -6.75 23.23
N LYS A 589 -58.01 -7.39 22.16
CA LYS A 589 -57.11 -7.64 21.01
C LYS A 589 -56.71 -6.38 20.25
N ASP A 590 -57.52 -5.32 20.26
CA ASP A 590 -57.16 -4.07 19.59
C ASP A 590 -56.01 -3.37 20.34
N LYS A 591 -56.09 -3.37 21.67
CA LYS A 591 -55.00 -2.84 22.49
C LYS A 591 -53.73 -3.71 22.40
N LEU A 592 -53.86 -5.03 22.17
CA LEU A 592 -52.72 -5.89 21.89
C LEU A 592 -51.98 -5.51 20.62
N LYS A 593 -52.69 -5.05 19.56
CA LYS A 593 -52.05 -4.53 18.34
C LYS A 593 -51.17 -3.31 18.66
N ASP A 594 -51.68 -2.40 19.48
CA ASP A 594 -50.92 -1.21 19.88
C ASP A 594 -49.67 -1.58 20.69
N TYR A 595 -49.78 -2.56 21.59
CA TYR A 595 -48.64 -3.09 22.34
C TYR A 595 -47.61 -3.76 21.44
N ALA A 596 -48.05 -4.52 20.44
CA ALA A 596 -47.14 -5.16 19.50
C ALA A 596 -46.30 -4.10 18.73
N LYS A 597 -46.96 -3.02 18.26
CA LYS A 597 -46.25 -1.90 17.62
C LYS A 597 -45.26 -1.21 18.55
N LEU A 598 -45.68 -0.89 19.77
CA LEU A 598 -44.85 -0.23 20.76
C LEU A 598 -43.64 -1.05 21.14
N LEU A 599 -43.81 -2.35 21.37
CA LEU A 599 -42.71 -3.24 21.72
C LEU A 599 -41.72 -3.40 20.58
N TYR A 600 -42.21 -3.45 19.35
CA TYR A 600 -41.36 -3.47 18.17
C TYR A 600 -40.55 -2.16 18.04
N ASP A 601 -41.18 -1.01 18.17
CA ASP A 601 -40.53 0.29 18.06
C ASP A 601 -39.52 0.52 19.20
N GLN A 602 -39.82 0.05 20.42
CA GLN A 602 -38.85 0.05 21.52
C GLN A 602 -37.63 -0.81 21.21
N ALA A 603 -37.83 -1.99 20.62
CA ALA A 603 -36.75 -2.88 20.24
C ALA A 603 -35.88 -2.26 19.10
N LEU A 604 -36.48 -1.54 18.16
CA LEU A 604 -35.72 -0.77 17.16
C LEU A 604 -34.84 0.31 17.78
N LEU A 605 -35.37 1.08 18.74
CA LEU A 605 -34.59 2.11 19.45
C LEU A 605 -33.38 1.53 20.19
N ILE A 606 -33.54 0.36 20.80
CA ILE A 606 -32.45 -0.35 21.50
C ILE A 606 -31.36 -0.75 20.51
N GLU A 607 -31.74 -1.22 19.33
CA GLU A 607 -30.81 -1.56 18.26
C GLU A 607 -30.18 -0.32 17.58
N GLY A 608 -30.58 0.89 17.96
CA GLY A 608 -30.08 2.12 17.33
C GLY A 608 -30.66 2.37 15.94
N MET A 609 -31.82 1.78 15.63
CA MET A 609 -32.53 1.98 14.38
C MET A 609 -33.59 3.09 14.49
N SER A 610 -33.91 3.72 13.37
CA SER A 610 -34.96 4.74 13.29
C SER A 610 -36.34 4.09 13.39
N ILE A 611 -37.26 4.75 14.08
CA ILE A 611 -38.68 4.42 14.08
C ILE A 611 -39.32 5.02 12.81
N ASP A 612 -40.14 4.24 12.10
CA ASP A 612 -40.80 4.70 10.86
C ASP A 612 -41.78 5.85 11.10
N ASN A 613 -42.53 5.79 12.20
CA ASN A 613 -43.50 6.81 12.60
C ASN A 613 -43.33 7.26 14.05
N PRO A 614 -42.40 8.19 14.32
CA PRO A 614 -42.13 8.67 15.68
C PRO A 614 -43.33 9.34 16.36
N VAL A 615 -44.24 9.96 15.57
CA VAL A 615 -45.44 10.62 16.09
C VAL A 615 -46.46 9.60 16.60
N GLU A 616 -46.69 8.53 15.85
CA GLU A 616 -47.56 7.43 16.28
C GLU A 616 -47.04 6.78 17.55
N PHE A 617 -45.71 6.50 17.59
CA PHE A 617 -45.07 5.97 18.78
C PHE A 617 -45.25 6.85 20.01
N ALA A 618 -45.00 8.16 19.88
CA ALA A 618 -45.19 9.10 20.98
C ALA A 618 -46.66 9.17 21.45
N ASN A 619 -47.61 9.16 20.54
CA ASN A 619 -49.05 9.16 20.88
C ASN A 619 -49.46 7.89 21.62
N LEU A 620 -49.01 6.72 21.16
CA LEU A 620 -49.28 5.44 21.84
C LEU A 620 -48.69 5.39 23.25
N VAL A 621 -47.49 5.94 23.44
CA VAL A 621 -46.87 6.07 24.77
C VAL A 621 -47.73 6.98 25.66
N CYS A 622 -48.15 8.16 25.18
CA CYS A 622 -48.98 9.09 25.93
C CYS A 622 -50.35 8.46 26.31
N ASP A 623 -50.97 7.71 25.39
CA ASP A 623 -52.22 6.99 25.67
C ASP A 623 -52.07 5.98 26.80
N LEU A 624 -50.94 5.33 26.94
CA LEU A 624 -50.66 4.43 28.07
C LEU A 624 -50.45 5.18 29.39
N MET A 625 -49.87 6.39 29.33
CA MET A 625 -49.64 7.21 30.52
C MET A 625 -50.93 7.84 31.10
N THR A 626 -51.98 7.91 30.31
CA THR A 626 -53.26 8.55 30.67
C THR A 626 -54.37 7.56 30.99
N LYS A 627 -54.17 6.28 30.79
CA LYS A 627 -55.08 5.17 31.08
C LYS A 627 -54.52 4.32 32.22
#